data_95cbacffecff7b7702122575d28dd65a
#
_entry.id   95cbacffecff7b7702122575d28dd65a
#
_cell.length_a   1.000
_cell.length_b   1.000
_cell.length_c   1.000
_cell.angle_alpha   90.00
_cell.angle_beta   90.00
_cell.angle_gamma   90.00
#
_symmetry.space_group_name_H-M   'P 1'
#
loop_
_entity.id
_entity.type
_entity.pdbx_description
1 polymer ?
#
loop_
_entity_poly.entity_id
_entity_poly.type
_entity_poly.pdbx_seq_one_letter_code
_entity_poly.pdbx_strand_id
1 'polypeptide(L)'
;PSAGEPISLLVEDQNLADGSTPAGAHFDSDSITFTPGSDAIATIVFDTNLTTLNSVLNWTRVSDTQIVGDDGGNPIVTLDLTVLSNVATVKATLNDNFDSHPTFTADDLQGLGSVKVVATDIDGDKAEGTVNVSVSDDVPTVNIVESSPQGVTEGALINGSWTQTQGADGATTQVLVGANSYNLGTPIDTGKGTLTVNANGSWSFQAADGLDQDVAQSVNFTVKVTDGDLDVATDNLTINITDGRGP
;
A
#
# COMPACT_ATOMS: atom_id res chain seq x y z
N PRO A 1 33.72 -23.00 -5.65
CA PRO A 1 33.23 -21.61 -5.69
C PRO A 1 32.73 -21.14 -4.32
N SER A 2 32.53 -19.81 -4.15
CA SER A 2 31.87 -19.21 -3.01
C SER A 2 30.90 -18.12 -3.47
N ALA A 3 29.83 -17.88 -2.70
CA ALA A 3 28.88 -16.81 -2.94
C ALA A 3 29.18 -15.59 -2.07
N GLY A 4 28.81 -14.40 -2.56
CA GLY A 4 28.78 -13.17 -1.80
C GLY A 4 27.66 -13.14 -0.73
N GLU A 5 27.48 -11.99 -0.10
CA GLU A 5 26.42 -11.76 0.89
C GLU A 5 25.01 -11.93 0.28
N PRO A 6 24.03 -12.31 1.10
CA PRO A 6 22.62 -12.32 0.68
C PRO A 6 22.16 -10.94 0.23
N ILE A 7 21.27 -10.90 -0.76
CA ILE A 7 20.62 -9.68 -1.22
C ILE A 7 19.14 -9.69 -0.81
N SER A 8 18.54 -8.50 -0.77
CA SER A 8 17.12 -8.32 -0.46
C SER A 8 16.50 -7.38 -1.48
N LEU A 9 15.39 -7.81 -2.07
CA LEU A 9 14.64 -7.09 -3.09
C LEU A 9 13.27 -6.72 -2.52
N LEU A 10 12.87 -5.47 -2.73
CA LEU A 10 11.58 -4.92 -2.34
C LEU A 10 10.88 -4.36 -3.57
N VAL A 11 9.69 -4.84 -3.88
CA VAL A 11 8.79 -4.24 -4.86
C VAL A 11 7.62 -3.59 -4.15
N GLU A 12 7.07 -2.50 -4.72
CA GLU A 12 6.09 -1.65 -4.05
C GLU A 12 4.90 -1.39 -4.96
N ASP A 13 3.68 -1.71 -4.50
CA ASP A 13 2.43 -1.51 -5.22
C ASP A 13 2.16 -0.05 -5.54
N GLN A 14 2.55 0.86 -4.66
CA GLN A 14 2.41 2.30 -4.90
C GLN A 14 3.03 2.77 -6.23
N ASN A 15 3.98 2.01 -6.78
CA ASN A 15 4.69 2.32 -8.01
C ASN A 15 4.02 1.73 -9.27
N LEU A 16 2.96 0.93 -9.12
CA LEU A 16 2.14 0.47 -10.25
C LEU A 16 1.40 1.63 -10.91
N ALA A 17 0.86 1.41 -12.11
CA ALA A 17 0.21 2.47 -12.89
C ALA A 17 -1.03 3.08 -12.21
N ASP A 18 -1.70 2.32 -11.36
CA ASP A 18 -2.88 2.64 -10.56
C ASP A 18 -2.55 2.94 -9.08
N GLY A 19 -1.27 2.79 -8.68
CA GLY A 19 -0.79 3.11 -7.34
C GLY A 19 -0.72 4.60 -7.02
N SER A 20 -0.46 4.90 -5.76
CA SER A 20 -0.41 6.28 -5.23
C SER A 20 0.79 7.09 -5.74
N THR A 21 1.87 6.43 -6.19
CA THR A 21 3.08 7.06 -6.76
C THR A 21 3.51 6.43 -8.11
N PRO A 22 2.67 6.46 -9.15
CA PRO A 22 2.86 5.68 -10.39
C PRO A 22 4.08 6.05 -11.23
N ALA A 23 4.84 7.08 -10.85
CA ALA A 23 6.11 7.44 -11.48
C ALA A 23 7.31 6.66 -10.91
N GLY A 24 7.12 5.87 -9.86
CA GLY A 24 8.14 5.03 -9.24
C GLY A 24 8.51 3.81 -10.08
N ALA A 25 9.57 3.13 -9.69
CA ALA A 25 9.96 1.87 -10.32
C ALA A 25 9.21 0.71 -9.65
N HIS A 26 8.39 -0.01 -10.41
CA HIS A 26 7.72 -1.24 -9.96
C HIS A 26 8.64 -2.46 -10.00
N PHE A 27 9.94 -2.25 -9.89
CA PHE A 27 10.95 -3.30 -9.81
C PHE A 27 12.10 -2.88 -8.90
N ASP A 28 12.78 -3.89 -8.35
CA ASP A 28 14.04 -3.73 -7.63
C ASP A 28 15.06 -4.75 -8.13
N SER A 29 16.35 -4.46 -8.03
CA SER A 29 17.40 -5.37 -8.50
C SER A 29 18.68 -5.19 -7.71
N ASP A 30 19.32 -6.33 -7.39
CA ASP A 30 20.62 -6.37 -6.74
C ASP A 30 21.44 -7.57 -7.24
N SER A 31 22.71 -7.65 -6.86
CA SER A 31 23.65 -8.60 -7.44
C SER A 31 24.44 -9.38 -6.40
N ILE A 32 24.62 -10.68 -6.67
CA ILE A 32 25.50 -11.57 -5.91
C ILE A 32 26.72 -11.88 -6.75
N THR A 33 27.90 -11.62 -6.22
CA THR A 33 29.17 -12.01 -6.87
C THR A 33 29.56 -13.41 -6.42
N PHE A 34 29.84 -14.27 -7.40
CA PHE A 34 30.40 -15.61 -7.15
C PHE A 34 31.89 -15.61 -7.45
N THR A 35 32.67 -16.11 -6.50
CA THR A 35 34.13 -16.23 -6.63
C THR A 35 34.45 -17.67 -6.99
N PRO A 36 35.14 -17.91 -8.12
CA PRO A 36 35.64 -19.24 -8.48
C PRO A 36 36.60 -19.77 -7.42
N GLY A 37 36.65 -21.08 -7.26
CA GLY A 37 37.70 -21.77 -6.52
C GLY A 37 38.94 -22.01 -7.39
N SER A 38 39.47 -23.25 -7.40
CA SER A 38 40.50 -23.69 -8.33
C SER A 38 39.96 -23.77 -9.77
N ASP A 39 38.70 -24.05 -9.92
CA ASP A 39 38.02 -24.30 -11.19
C ASP A 39 37.05 -23.18 -11.57
N ALA A 40 36.89 -22.97 -12.86
CA ALA A 40 36.02 -21.92 -13.38
C ALA A 40 34.54 -22.28 -13.15
N ILE A 41 33.72 -21.28 -12.85
CA ILE A 41 32.25 -21.44 -12.76
C ILE A 41 31.72 -21.75 -14.16
N ALA A 42 30.98 -22.84 -14.28
CA ALA A 42 30.38 -23.32 -15.50
C ALA A 42 28.94 -22.78 -15.70
N THR A 43 28.15 -22.72 -14.62
CA THR A 43 26.76 -22.25 -14.67
C THR A 43 26.40 -21.46 -13.42
N ILE A 44 25.51 -20.49 -13.59
CA ILE A 44 24.82 -19.77 -12.49
C ILE A 44 23.34 -19.71 -12.84
N VAL A 45 22.49 -20.32 -12.01
CA VAL A 45 21.06 -20.48 -12.29
C VAL A 45 20.25 -20.38 -10.99
N PHE A 46 18.94 -20.14 -11.08
CA PHE A 46 18.07 -20.33 -9.93
C PHE A 46 18.03 -21.80 -9.49
N ASP A 47 17.92 -22.04 -8.18
CA ASP A 47 17.69 -23.38 -7.64
C ASP A 47 16.31 -23.90 -8.14
N THR A 48 16.22 -25.22 -8.25
CA THR A 48 14.95 -25.90 -8.49
C THR A 48 14.07 -26.00 -7.24
N ASN A 49 14.65 -25.85 -6.07
CA ASN A 49 13.93 -25.88 -4.81
C ASN A 49 13.41 -24.49 -4.44
N LEU A 50 12.09 -24.28 -4.50
CA LEU A 50 11.39 -23.05 -4.16
C LEU A 50 10.69 -23.10 -2.80
N THR A 51 10.94 -24.12 -1.96
CA THR A 51 10.21 -24.32 -0.69
C THR A 51 10.50 -23.25 0.38
N THR A 52 11.46 -22.40 0.16
CA THR A 52 11.80 -21.25 1.02
C THR A 52 11.04 -19.97 0.64
N LEU A 53 10.38 -19.95 -0.50
CA LEU A 53 9.34 -18.96 -0.83
C LEU A 53 8.05 -19.34 -0.10
N ASN A 54 7.31 -18.37 0.39
CA ASN A 54 6.08 -18.64 1.12
C ASN A 54 4.93 -19.04 0.18
N SER A 55 3.81 -19.48 0.77
CA SER A 55 2.64 -19.96 0.04
C SER A 55 1.60 -18.87 -0.25
N VAL A 56 1.94 -17.62 -0.09
CA VAL A 56 1.05 -16.49 -0.41
C VAL A 56 0.84 -16.42 -1.92
N LEU A 57 1.90 -16.67 -2.70
CA LEU A 57 1.83 -16.84 -4.15
C LEU A 57 2.13 -18.28 -4.55
N ASN A 58 1.62 -18.70 -5.72
CA ASN A 58 1.99 -19.96 -6.35
C ASN A 58 3.29 -19.78 -7.13
N TRP A 59 4.39 -20.34 -6.65
CA TRP A 59 5.71 -20.13 -7.24
C TRP A 59 6.05 -21.20 -8.27
N THR A 60 6.43 -20.77 -9.47
CA THR A 60 6.83 -21.64 -10.57
C THR A 60 8.18 -21.21 -11.13
N ARG A 61 9.15 -22.14 -11.20
CA ARG A 61 10.39 -21.95 -11.93
C ARG A 61 10.13 -22.20 -13.41
N VAL A 62 10.02 -21.12 -14.18
CA VAL A 62 9.73 -21.16 -15.63
C VAL A 62 10.95 -21.60 -16.44
N SER A 63 12.14 -21.17 -16.00
CA SER A 63 13.42 -21.50 -16.63
C SER A 63 14.55 -21.46 -15.61
N ASP A 64 15.77 -21.72 -16.05
CA ASP A 64 17.00 -21.56 -15.27
C ASP A 64 17.21 -20.12 -14.76
N THR A 65 16.60 -19.15 -15.44
CA THR A 65 16.79 -17.72 -15.19
C THR A 65 15.48 -16.97 -14.88
N GLN A 66 14.36 -17.68 -14.72
CA GLN A 66 13.09 -17.02 -14.39
C GLN A 66 12.23 -17.83 -13.42
N ILE A 67 11.71 -17.12 -12.42
CA ILE A 67 10.70 -17.61 -11.47
C ILE A 67 9.53 -16.65 -11.50
N VAL A 68 8.30 -17.18 -11.45
CA VAL A 68 7.07 -16.39 -11.38
C VAL A 68 6.26 -16.83 -10.17
N GLY A 69 5.82 -15.85 -9.38
CA GLY A 69 4.79 -15.99 -8.36
C GLY A 69 3.47 -15.47 -8.90
N ASP A 70 2.44 -16.32 -8.89
CA ASP A 70 1.11 -15.97 -9.37
C ASP A 70 0.04 -16.12 -8.30
N ASP A 71 -1.06 -15.37 -8.47
CA ASP A 71 -2.30 -15.55 -7.73
C ASP A 71 -3.40 -16.05 -8.68
N GLY A 72 -3.62 -17.39 -8.64
CA GLY A 72 -4.64 -18.04 -9.44
C GLY A 72 -4.45 -17.96 -10.97
N GLY A 73 -3.19 -17.69 -11.42
CA GLY A 73 -2.81 -17.65 -12.82
C GLY A 73 -2.47 -16.24 -13.34
N ASN A 74 -2.64 -15.20 -12.54
CA ASN A 74 -2.13 -13.85 -12.84
C ASN A 74 -0.72 -13.72 -12.25
N PRO A 75 0.32 -13.40 -13.06
CA PRO A 75 1.66 -13.14 -12.54
C PRO A 75 1.65 -11.88 -11.66
N ILE A 76 1.99 -12.04 -10.38
CA ILE A 76 2.14 -10.93 -9.43
C ILE A 76 3.61 -10.50 -9.37
N VAL A 77 4.52 -11.43 -9.09
CA VAL A 77 5.95 -11.14 -9.00
C VAL A 77 6.73 -12.00 -9.99
N THR A 78 7.60 -11.38 -10.76
CA THR A 78 8.57 -12.08 -11.63
C THR A 78 9.98 -11.82 -11.13
N LEU A 79 10.76 -12.89 -10.97
CA LEU A 79 12.19 -12.83 -10.69
C LEU A 79 12.95 -13.22 -11.95
N ASP A 80 13.77 -12.31 -12.47
CA ASP A 80 14.63 -12.53 -13.62
C ASP A 80 16.10 -12.52 -13.19
N LEU A 81 16.86 -13.52 -13.62
CA LEU A 81 18.29 -13.66 -13.39
C LEU A 81 19.08 -13.34 -14.65
N THR A 82 20.02 -12.42 -14.55
CA THR A 82 21.05 -12.17 -15.57
C THR A 82 22.43 -12.41 -14.99
N VAL A 83 23.33 -12.99 -15.79
CA VAL A 83 24.69 -13.33 -15.36
C VAL A 83 25.70 -12.69 -16.28
N LEU A 84 26.65 -11.95 -15.68
CA LEU A 84 27.78 -11.38 -16.38
C LEU A 84 29.05 -11.56 -15.55
N SER A 85 30.05 -12.26 -16.08
CA SER A 85 31.36 -12.44 -15.44
C SER A 85 31.27 -12.89 -13.97
N ASN A 86 30.52 -13.93 -13.69
CA ASN A 86 30.27 -14.48 -12.35
C ASN A 86 29.48 -13.56 -11.39
N VAL A 87 28.91 -12.48 -11.87
CA VAL A 87 27.96 -11.65 -11.13
C VAL A 87 26.55 -12.02 -11.57
N ALA A 88 25.74 -12.47 -10.62
CA ALA A 88 24.34 -12.81 -10.79
C ALA A 88 23.49 -11.61 -10.34
N THR A 89 22.86 -10.91 -11.27
CA THR A 89 21.90 -9.84 -10.97
C THR A 89 20.50 -10.42 -11.02
N VAL A 90 19.79 -10.32 -9.90
CA VAL A 90 18.37 -10.70 -9.82
C VAL A 90 17.53 -9.43 -9.81
N LYS A 91 16.54 -9.39 -10.70
CA LYS A 91 15.53 -8.35 -10.77
C LYS A 91 14.19 -8.93 -10.35
N ALA A 92 13.57 -8.38 -9.31
CA ALA A 92 12.17 -8.59 -8.98
C ALA A 92 11.33 -7.53 -9.69
N THR A 93 10.25 -7.92 -10.34
CA THR A 93 9.29 -7.02 -10.99
C THR A 93 7.91 -7.32 -10.44
N LEU A 94 7.20 -6.31 -9.97
CA LEU A 94 5.79 -6.38 -9.63
C LEU A 94 4.97 -6.13 -10.91
N ASN A 95 4.06 -7.04 -11.23
CA ASN A 95 3.30 -7.02 -12.49
C ASN A 95 1.85 -6.62 -12.27
N ASP A 96 1.31 -6.85 -11.08
CA ASP A 96 -0.07 -6.58 -10.69
C ASP A 96 -0.13 -6.35 -9.18
N ASN A 97 -1.23 -5.83 -8.68
CA ASN A 97 -1.48 -5.56 -7.26
C ASN A 97 -1.26 -6.81 -6.42
N PHE A 98 -0.84 -6.60 -5.19
CA PHE A 98 -0.62 -7.67 -4.25
C PHE A 98 -1.63 -7.58 -3.09
N ASP A 99 -2.79 -8.20 -3.25
CA ASP A 99 -3.98 -8.09 -2.37
C ASP A 99 -3.96 -9.09 -1.21
N SER A 100 -2.87 -9.33 -0.52
CA SER A 100 -2.88 -10.44 0.42
C SER A 100 -2.47 -10.11 1.85
N HIS A 101 -2.82 -8.95 2.35
CA HIS A 101 -2.66 -8.66 3.75
C HIS A 101 -3.87 -9.15 4.56
N PRO A 102 -3.70 -10.11 5.49
CA PRO A 102 -4.80 -10.55 6.36
C PRO A 102 -5.13 -9.50 7.45
N THR A 103 -4.27 -8.51 7.67
CA THR A 103 -4.45 -7.45 8.67
C THR A 103 -3.64 -6.23 8.27
N PHE A 104 -4.26 -5.06 8.30
CA PHE A 104 -3.58 -3.77 8.15
C PHE A 104 -2.41 -3.63 9.13
N THR A 105 -1.24 -3.28 8.62
CA THR A 105 -0.07 -2.88 9.40
C THR A 105 0.46 -1.55 8.87
N ALA A 106 1.10 -0.75 9.73
CA ALA A 106 1.56 0.59 9.34
C ALA A 106 2.59 0.59 8.19
N ASP A 107 3.27 -0.53 7.99
CA ASP A 107 4.32 -0.68 6.98
C ASP A 107 3.89 -1.53 5.78
N ASP A 108 2.79 -2.26 5.92
CA ASP A 108 2.23 -3.24 4.97
C ASP A 108 3.25 -4.00 4.12
N LEU A 109 4.30 -4.43 4.81
CA LEU A 109 5.43 -5.14 4.24
C LEU A 109 5.22 -6.65 4.40
N GLN A 110 5.01 -7.34 3.27
CA GLN A 110 4.92 -8.78 3.21
C GLN A 110 6.22 -9.40 2.72
N GLY A 111 6.88 -10.19 3.57
CA GLY A 111 7.99 -11.05 3.15
C GLY A 111 7.46 -12.21 2.30
N LEU A 112 7.98 -12.38 1.09
CA LEU A 112 7.63 -13.48 0.19
C LEU A 112 8.55 -14.69 0.36
N GLY A 113 9.57 -14.58 1.22
CA GLY A 113 10.55 -15.62 1.47
C GLY A 113 11.84 -15.42 0.70
N SER A 114 12.52 -16.52 0.37
CA SER A 114 13.80 -16.43 -0.32
C SER A 114 13.96 -17.49 -1.40
N VAL A 115 14.81 -17.21 -2.38
CA VAL A 115 15.23 -18.16 -3.41
C VAL A 115 16.75 -18.25 -3.44
N LYS A 116 17.29 -19.37 -3.89
CA LYS A 116 18.72 -19.57 -4.10
C LYS A 116 19.12 -19.34 -5.55
N VAL A 117 20.25 -18.69 -5.74
CA VAL A 117 21.02 -18.70 -6.98
C VAL A 117 22.22 -19.61 -6.78
N VAL A 118 22.37 -20.59 -7.64
CA VAL A 118 23.40 -21.65 -7.51
C VAL A 118 24.43 -21.50 -8.61
N ALA A 119 25.68 -21.26 -8.21
CA ALA A 119 26.84 -21.37 -9.09
C ALA A 119 27.42 -22.78 -9.01
N THR A 120 27.67 -23.41 -10.15
CA THR A 120 28.33 -24.73 -10.24
C THR A 120 29.57 -24.58 -11.09
N ASP A 121 30.71 -25.09 -10.62
CA ASP A 121 31.95 -25.11 -11.39
C ASP A 121 32.08 -26.35 -12.30
N ILE A 122 33.22 -26.48 -12.99
CA ILE A 122 33.40 -27.47 -14.06
C ILE A 122 33.38 -28.89 -13.49
N ASP A 123 33.80 -29.13 -12.27
CA ASP A 123 33.84 -30.45 -11.63
C ASP A 123 32.61 -30.73 -10.73
N GLY A 124 31.68 -29.78 -10.67
CA GLY A 124 30.34 -29.96 -10.08
C GLY A 124 30.21 -29.43 -8.65
N ASP A 125 31.22 -28.77 -8.12
CA ASP A 125 31.15 -28.11 -6.81
C ASP A 125 30.23 -26.88 -6.87
N LYS A 126 29.45 -26.65 -5.80
CA LYS A 126 28.39 -25.63 -5.77
C LYS A 126 28.61 -24.58 -4.69
N ALA A 127 28.19 -23.38 -5.02
CA ALA A 127 28.00 -22.28 -4.06
C ALA A 127 26.59 -21.70 -4.23
N GLU A 128 25.95 -21.35 -3.09
CA GLU A 128 24.57 -20.85 -3.07
C GLU A 128 24.53 -19.42 -2.55
N GLY A 129 24.00 -18.51 -3.36
CA GLY A 129 23.63 -17.16 -2.95
C GLY A 129 22.15 -17.06 -2.60
N THR A 130 21.81 -16.24 -1.60
CA THR A 130 20.43 -16.06 -1.14
C THR A 130 19.86 -14.75 -1.63
N VAL A 131 18.63 -14.78 -2.17
CA VAL A 131 17.85 -13.62 -2.56
C VAL A 131 16.57 -13.61 -1.72
N ASN A 132 16.41 -12.62 -0.84
CA ASN A 132 15.19 -12.38 -0.09
C ASN A 132 14.28 -11.49 -0.93
N VAL A 133 12.98 -11.75 -0.93
CA VAL A 133 11.98 -11.01 -1.71
C VAL A 133 10.87 -10.55 -0.77
N SER A 134 10.48 -9.29 -0.92
CA SER A 134 9.38 -8.67 -0.18
C SER A 134 8.56 -7.79 -1.12
N VAL A 135 7.30 -7.60 -0.78
CA VAL A 135 6.40 -6.64 -1.41
C VAL A 135 5.86 -5.70 -0.35
N SER A 136 5.68 -4.43 -0.68
CA SER A 136 4.98 -3.45 0.15
C SER A 136 3.68 -3.08 -0.53
N ASP A 137 2.59 -3.25 0.16
CA ASP A 137 1.25 -2.88 -0.27
C ASP A 137 1.04 -1.36 -0.24
N ASP A 138 0.17 -0.83 -1.10
CA ASP A 138 -0.15 0.59 -1.21
C ASP A 138 -1.46 0.91 -0.49
N VAL A 139 -1.38 1.08 0.81
CA VAL A 139 -2.54 1.34 1.68
C VAL A 139 -3.18 2.72 1.43
N PRO A 140 -4.50 2.84 1.63
CA PRO A 140 -5.18 4.11 1.45
C PRO A 140 -4.77 5.13 2.51
N THR A 141 -4.89 6.40 2.19
CA THR A 141 -4.73 7.50 3.15
C THR A 141 -5.90 8.45 3.08
N VAL A 142 -6.17 9.16 4.19
CA VAL A 142 -7.16 10.24 4.25
C VAL A 142 -6.69 11.33 5.20
N ASN A 143 -6.95 12.59 4.85
CA ASN A 143 -6.65 13.74 5.68
C ASN A 143 -7.73 14.81 5.51
N ILE A 144 -8.39 15.18 6.61
CA ILE A 144 -9.35 16.30 6.65
C ILE A 144 -8.57 17.54 7.09
N VAL A 145 -8.54 18.54 6.22
CA VAL A 145 -7.87 19.81 6.56
C VAL A 145 -8.78 20.59 7.51
N GLU A 146 -8.25 20.86 8.69
CA GLU A 146 -8.94 21.67 9.69
C GLU A 146 -9.15 23.09 9.15
N SER A 147 -10.39 23.59 9.25
CA SER A 147 -10.67 25.00 8.97
C SER A 147 -10.13 25.90 10.08
N SER A 148 -9.70 27.09 9.75
CA SER A 148 -9.32 28.08 10.75
C SER A 148 -10.26 29.30 10.62
N PRO A 149 -11.10 29.60 11.62
CA PRO A 149 -11.27 28.95 12.92
C PRO A 149 -12.00 27.59 12.82
N GLN A 150 -11.74 26.69 13.79
CA GLN A 150 -12.38 25.35 13.91
C GLN A 150 -13.79 25.42 14.48
N GLY A 151 -14.56 26.42 14.16
CA GLY A 151 -15.89 26.60 14.70
C GLY A 151 -16.76 27.45 13.81
N VAL A 152 -18.06 27.31 14.01
CA VAL A 152 -19.09 28.05 13.28
C VAL A 152 -20.11 28.63 14.27
N THR A 153 -20.63 29.81 13.96
CA THR A 153 -21.77 30.36 14.71
C THR A 153 -23.06 29.72 14.22
N GLU A 154 -24.06 29.59 15.09
CA GLU A 154 -25.42 29.18 14.72
C GLU A 154 -25.91 29.94 13.48
N GLY A 155 -26.62 29.25 12.59
CA GLY A 155 -27.13 29.79 11.33
C GLY A 155 -26.06 30.08 10.28
N ALA A 156 -24.76 29.93 10.60
CA ALA A 156 -23.69 30.20 9.65
C ALA A 156 -23.19 28.93 8.95
N LEU A 157 -22.49 29.14 7.82
CA LEU A 157 -21.88 28.12 7.02
C LEU A 157 -20.37 28.10 7.26
N ILE A 158 -19.78 26.90 7.46
CA ILE A 158 -18.36 26.68 7.45
C ILE A 158 -18.00 25.67 6.35
N ASN A 159 -16.85 25.84 5.71
CA ASN A 159 -16.36 24.99 4.65
C ASN A 159 -14.91 24.58 4.92
N GLY A 160 -14.50 23.47 4.35
CA GLY A 160 -13.13 23.03 4.37
C GLY A 160 -12.83 22.06 3.22
N SER A 161 -11.70 21.40 3.33
CA SER A 161 -11.23 20.44 2.33
C SER A 161 -10.77 19.14 2.98
N TRP A 162 -10.66 18.11 2.18
CA TRP A 162 -10.08 16.84 2.56
C TRP A 162 -9.41 16.20 1.34
N THR A 163 -8.48 15.29 1.57
CA THR A 163 -7.73 14.56 0.56
C THR A 163 -7.65 13.08 0.90
N GLN A 164 -7.48 12.25 -0.10
CA GLN A 164 -7.22 10.81 0.05
C GLN A 164 -6.27 10.32 -1.03
N THR A 165 -5.60 9.20 -0.75
CA THR A 165 -5.08 8.25 -1.75
C THR A 165 -5.88 6.97 -1.65
N GLN A 166 -6.00 6.22 -2.74
CA GLN A 166 -6.89 5.06 -2.79
C GLN A 166 -6.17 3.72 -2.62
N GLY A 167 -4.83 3.72 -2.69
CA GLY A 167 -4.09 2.48 -2.87
C GLY A 167 -4.12 2.01 -4.34
N ALA A 168 -3.38 0.95 -4.65
CA ALA A 168 -3.24 0.42 -6.02
C ALA A 168 -4.48 -0.34 -6.49
N ASP A 169 -5.26 -0.92 -5.62
CA ASP A 169 -6.47 -1.72 -5.88
C ASP A 169 -7.78 -0.92 -5.78
N GLY A 170 -7.65 0.41 -5.73
CA GLY A 170 -8.75 1.35 -5.67
C GLY A 170 -9.45 1.36 -4.30
N ALA A 171 -10.42 2.26 -4.11
CA ALA A 171 -11.07 2.37 -2.81
C ALA A 171 -12.52 2.84 -2.86
N THR A 172 -13.25 2.58 -1.79
CA THR A 172 -14.55 3.16 -1.47
C THR A 172 -14.44 4.14 -0.32
N THR A 173 -15.12 5.30 -0.44
CA THR A 173 -15.09 6.34 0.59
C THR A 173 -16.48 6.59 1.16
N GLN A 174 -16.57 6.67 2.47
CA GLN A 174 -17.79 6.91 3.21
C GLN A 174 -17.60 8.00 4.28
N VAL A 175 -18.70 8.66 4.63
CA VAL A 175 -18.77 9.63 5.73
C VAL A 175 -19.50 9.00 6.89
N LEU A 176 -18.89 9.00 8.07
CA LEU A 176 -19.50 8.50 9.30
C LEU A 176 -19.93 9.68 10.18
N VAL A 177 -21.18 9.65 10.63
CA VAL A 177 -21.71 10.58 11.65
C VAL A 177 -22.40 9.74 12.72
N GLY A 178 -21.85 9.75 13.92
CA GLY A 178 -22.26 8.80 14.96
C GLY A 178 -22.06 7.35 14.51
N ALA A 179 -23.13 6.55 14.57
CA ALA A 179 -23.11 5.14 14.15
C ALA A 179 -23.53 4.92 12.67
N ASN A 180 -23.83 5.98 11.95
CA ASN A 180 -24.37 5.89 10.59
C ASN A 180 -23.29 6.19 9.54
N SER A 181 -23.38 5.51 8.39
CA SER A 181 -22.51 5.66 7.23
C SER A 181 -23.30 6.25 6.06
N TYR A 182 -22.68 7.18 5.33
CA TYR A 182 -23.27 7.90 4.21
C TYR A 182 -22.31 7.95 3.03
N ASN A 183 -22.86 8.01 1.82
CA ASN A 183 -22.07 8.21 0.61
C ASN A 183 -21.66 9.68 0.47
N LEU A 184 -20.54 9.92 -0.19
CA LEU A 184 -20.10 11.27 -0.56
C LEU A 184 -21.18 12.01 -1.37
N GLY A 185 -21.27 13.33 -1.16
CA GLY A 185 -22.26 14.19 -1.81
C GLY A 185 -23.67 14.15 -1.21
N THR A 186 -23.91 13.28 -0.23
CA THR A 186 -25.22 13.20 0.45
C THR A 186 -25.31 14.28 1.53
N PRO A 187 -26.34 15.15 1.53
CA PRO A 187 -26.61 16.03 2.68
C PRO A 187 -27.02 15.21 3.89
N ILE A 188 -26.30 15.38 5.00
CA ILE A 188 -26.45 14.61 6.24
C ILE A 188 -27.04 15.52 7.31
N ASP A 189 -28.23 15.20 7.80
CA ASP A 189 -28.78 15.84 9.00
C ASP A 189 -28.06 15.30 10.25
N THR A 190 -27.34 16.18 10.92
CA THR A 190 -26.58 15.86 12.14
C THR A 190 -27.38 16.12 13.42
N GLY A 191 -28.63 16.60 13.31
CA GLY A 191 -29.43 17.11 14.41
C GLY A 191 -29.00 18.49 14.94
N LYS A 192 -27.89 19.02 14.43
CA LYS A 192 -27.34 20.35 14.77
C LYS A 192 -27.04 21.19 13.54
N GLY A 193 -27.43 20.71 12.37
CA GLY A 193 -27.19 21.31 11.07
C GLY A 193 -27.00 20.27 9.99
N THR A 194 -26.68 20.72 8.78
CA THR A 194 -26.51 19.86 7.61
C THR A 194 -25.04 19.82 7.19
N LEU A 195 -24.45 18.62 7.20
CA LEU A 195 -23.11 18.34 6.71
C LEU A 195 -23.19 17.79 5.28
N THR A 196 -22.29 18.23 4.41
CA THR A 196 -22.06 17.61 3.08
C THR A 196 -20.57 17.45 2.87
N VAL A 197 -20.12 16.23 2.54
CA VAL A 197 -18.74 15.91 2.17
C VAL A 197 -18.75 15.42 0.72
N ASN A 198 -18.05 16.11 -0.16
CA ASN A 198 -18.10 15.87 -1.60
C ASN A 198 -16.90 15.08 -2.11
N ALA A 199 -17.09 14.32 -3.19
CA ALA A 199 -16.02 13.55 -3.85
C ALA A 199 -14.90 14.43 -4.48
N ASN A 200 -15.15 15.74 -4.64
CA ASN A 200 -14.13 16.67 -5.13
C ASN A 200 -13.15 17.19 -4.05
N GLY A 201 -13.18 16.61 -2.85
CA GLY A 201 -12.31 17.01 -1.75
C GLY A 201 -12.80 18.21 -0.94
N SER A 202 -14.05 18.67 -1.13
CA SER A 202 -14.63 19.73 -0.31
C SER A 202 -15.60 19.16 0.72
N TRP A 203 -15.74 19.86 1.84
CA TRP A 203 -16.83 19.63 2.80
C TRP A 203 -17.47 20.97 3.20
N SER A 204 -18.72 20.93 3.65
CA SER A 204 -19.45 22.08 4.18
C SER A 204 -20.37 21.66 5.32
N PHE A 205 -20.51 22.53 6.29
CA PHE A 205 -21.46 22.35 7.38
C PHE A 205 -22.25 23.66 7.59
N GLN A 206 -23.58 23.58 7.40
CA GLN A 206 -24.52 24.64 7.71
C GLN A 206 -25.06 24.39 9.11
N ALA A 207 -24.67 25.19 10.08
CA ALA A 207 -25.18 25.08 11.43
C ALA A 207 -26.68 25.44 11.50
N ALA A 208 -27.42 24.76 12.34
CA ALA A 208 -28.81 25.10 12.65
C ALA A 208 -28.90 26.38 13.50
N ASP A 209 -30.04 27.05 13.45
CA ASP A 209 -30.36 28.15 14.34
C ASP A 209 -31.00 27.62 15.63
N GLY A 210 -30.87 28.36 16.72
CA GLY A 210 -31.62 28.16 17.96
C GLY A 210 -31.23 26.89 18.73
N LEU A 211 -29.96 26.49 18.69
CA LEU A 211 -29.45 25.42 19.51
C LEU A 211 -29.31 25.85 20.95
N ASP A 212 -29.59 24.94 21.89
CA ASP A 212 -29.40 25.21 23.34
C ASP A 212 -27.89 25.30 23.68
N GLN A 213 -27.42 26.50 23.93
CA GLN A 213 -26.02 26.79 24.26
C GLN A 213 -25.69 26.70 25.76
N ASP A 214 -26.64 26.38 26.62
CA ASP A 214 -26.34 26.02 28.00
C ASP A 214 -25.45 24.76 28.08
N VAL A 215 -25.41 24.01 26.98
CA VAL A 215 -24.51 22.87 26.74
C VAL A 215 -23.67 23.11 25.51
N ALA A 216 -22.37 22.84 25.58
CA ALA A 216 -21.47 22.97 24.45
C ALA A 216 -21.96 22.14 23.23
N GLN A 217 -22.10 22.81 22.11
CA GLN A 217 -22.58 22.21 20.86
C GLN A 217 -21.41 21.90 19.92
N SER A 218 -21.38 20.69 19.37
CA SER A 218 -20.40 20.29 18.37
C SER A 218 -20.95 19.18 17.47
N VAL A 219 -20.40 19.06 16.28
CA VAL A 219 -20.62 17.96 15.36
C VAL A 219 -19.27 17.30 15.06
N ASN A 220 -19.23 15.98 15.15
CA ASN A 220 -18.06 15.20 14.72
C ASN A 220 -18.46 14.39 13.50
N PHE A 221 -17.58 14.35 12.49
CA PHE A 221 -17.68 13.43 11.38
C PHE A 221 -16.32 12.79 11.09
N THR A 222 -16.36 11.61 10.48
CA THR A 222 -15.19 10.86 10.04
C THR A 222 -15.30 10.59 8.56
N VAL A 223 -14.24 10.78 7.80
CA VAL A 223 -14.09 10.24 6.45
C VAL A 223 -13.35 8.91 6.58
N LYS A 224 -13.92 7.86 6.01
CA LYS A 224 -13.39 6.51 6.00
C LYS A 224 -13.14 6.08 4.55
N VAL A 225 -11.93 5.68 4.25
CA VAL A 225 -11.52 5.08 2.97
C VAL A 225 -11.25 3.60 3.23
N THR A 226 -11.75 2.73 2.36
CA THR A 226 -11.52 1.28 2.41
C THR A 226 -11.17 0.84 1.00
N ASP A 227 -10.01 0.24 0.81
CA ASP A 227 -9.54 -0.25 -0.49
C ASP A 227 -10.04 -1.64 -0.87
N GLY A 228 -9.48 -2.24 -1.91
CA GLY A 228 -9.98 -3.48 -2.48
C GLY A 228 -9.72 -4.71 -1.61
N ASP A 229 -8.63 -4.76 -0.88
CA ASP A 229 -8.26 -5.83 0.04
C ASP A 229 -8.67 -5.58 1.50
N LEU A 230 -9.43 -4.48 1.73
CA LEU A 230 -10.09 -4.11 2.99
C LEU A 230 -9.21 -3.33 3.98
N ASP A 231 -8.12 -2.77 3.55
CA ASP A 231 -7.37 -1.83 4.36
C ASP A 231 -8.14 -0.52 4.55
N VAL A 232 -7.98 0.09 5.71
CA VAL A 232 -8.84 1.19 6.14
C VAL A 232 -8.03 2.38 6.62
N ALA A 233 -8.24 3.52 5.98
CA ALA A 233 -7.81 4.81 6.51
C ALA A 233 -9.01 5.60 7.05
N THR A 234 -8.82 6.30 8.15
CA THR A 234 -9.83 7.19 8.74
C THR A 234 -9.22 8.48 9.24
N ASP A 235 -9.92 9.58 9.02
CA ASP A 235 -9.64 10.84 9.70
C ASP A 235 -10.95 11.50 10.15
N ASN A 236 -10.90 12.29 11.22
CA ASN A 236 -12.10 12.88 11.82
C ASN A 236 -11.93 14.36 12.09
N LEU A 237 -13.03 15.09 12.06
CA LEU A 237 -13.08 16.50 12.39
C LEU A 237 -14.24 16.79 13.34
N THR A 238 -13.97 17.59 14.38
CA THR A 238 -14.98 18.14 15.27
C THR A 238 -15.19 19.62 14.97
N ILE A 239 -16.40 20.00 14.61
CA ILE A 239 -16.82 21.37 14.38
C ILE A 239 -17.55 21.86 15.64
N ASN A 240 -16.99 22.86 16.31
CA ASN A 240 -17.65 23.51 17.45
C ASN A 240 -18.67 24.54 16.96
N ILE A 241 -19.85 24.58 17.58
CA ILE A 241 -20.91 25.55 17.25
C ILE A 241 -21.03 26.52 18.39
N THR A 242 -20.86 27.81 18.13
CA THR A 242 -20.98 28.88 19.10
C THR A 242 -22.34 29.58 18.97
N ASP A 243 -22.79 30.20 20.08
CA ASP A 243 -24.01 30.95 20.11
C ASP A 243 -24.03 32.04 19.03
N GLY A 244 -25.17 32.17 18.35
CA GLY A 244 -25.50 33.28 17.50
C GLY A 244 -25.86 34.52 18.37
N ARG A 245 -25.97 35.67 17.74
CA ARG A 245 -26.57 36.83 18.42
C ARG A 245 -28.06 36.51 18.61
N GLY A 246 -28.46 36.30 19.86
CA GLY A 246 -29.87 36.24 20.21
C GLY A 246 -30.64 37.49 19.80
N PRO A 247 -31.93 37.43 19.71
CA PRO A 247 -32.75 38.55 19.36
C PRO A 247 -32.61 39.72 20.33
#